data_5b3b2c086df11bc88631152cc8986d8e
#
_entry.id   5b3b2c086df11bc88631152cc8986d8e
#
_cell.length_a   1.000
_cell.length_b   1.000
_cell.length_c   1.000
_cell.angle_alpha   90.00
_cell.angle_beta   90.00
_cell.angle_gamma   90.00
#
_symmetry.space_group_name_H-M   'P 1'
#
loop_
_entity.id
_entity.type
_entity.pdbx_description
1 polymer ?
#
loop_
_entity_poly.entity_id
_entity_poly.type
_entity_poly.pdbx_seq_one_letter_code
_entity_poly.pdbx_strand_id
1 'polypeptide(L)'
;SEATWEDGTIQGYKDMLNTFAKTMIVHTNNIYASSAKKTLTSDPLKNLTTSTNLTGFDKHIQTGSFDIVLYDEKGVENNRKTIKIDIHTTMQDIISQIQANTDDNKDNNPNNDIDDLVSAIYQYDSRDGTGVFQLLSKNPNFKIAIEDNGTNFPGAFNIGGFFSGDNATTMRVKSELLQDPSLLRASKNGNDGDNEVANKLLQLQYDEID
;
A
#
# COMPACT_ATOMS: atom_id res chain seq x y z
N SER A 1 -26.66 -29.80 3.90
CA SER A 1 -26.93 -28.85 4.99
C SER A 1 -25.66 -28.02 5.18
N GLU A 2 -25.78 -26.81 4.80
CA GLU A 2 -24.63 -25.90 4.61
C GLU A 2 -24.22 -25.15 5.86
N ALA A 3 -24.95 -25.26 6.92
CA ALA A 3 -24.77 -24.42 8.09
C ALA A 3 -23.84 -24.99 9.16
N THR A 4 -23.38 -26.20 9.01
CA THR A 4 -22.72 -26.91 10.12
C THR A 4 -21.23 -26.63 10.29
N TRP A 5 -20.62 -25.89 9.38
CA TRP A 5 -19.23 -25.50 9.50
C TRP A 5 -19.05 -24.17 10.24
N GLU A 6 -20.10 -23.38 10.30
CA GLU A 6 -20.03 -21.98 10.71
C GLU A 6 -19.90 -21.84 12.21
N ASP A 7 -20.70 -22.57 12.96
CA ASP A 7 -20.73 -22.38 14.40
C ASP A 7 -19.98 -23.49 15.14
N GLY A 8 -18.83 -23.13 15.71
CA GLY A 8 -18.13 -23.95 16.68
C GLY A 8 -17.20 -25.02 16.11
N THR A 9 -16.93 -25.02 14.81
CA THR A 9 -15.88 -25.89 14.25
C THR A 9 -14.52 -25.24 14.37
N ILE A 10 -13.45 -26.02 14.57
CA ILE A 10 -12.05 -25.53 14.59
C ILE A 10 -11.71 -24.81 13.30
N GLN A 11 -12.20 -25.30 12.16
CA GLN A 11 -11.95 -24.67 10.87
C GLN A 11 -12.67 -23.32 10.76
N GLY A 12 -13.91 -23.20 11.20
CA GLY A 12 -14.62 -21.93 11.25
C GLY A 12 -13.90 -20.86 12.07
N TYR A 13 -13.40 -21.24 13.26
CA TYR A 13 -12.58 -20.31 14.08
C TYR A 13 -11.27 -19.89 13.39
N LYS A 14 -10.59 -20.81 12.69
CA LYS A 14 -9.38 -20.47 11.92
C LYS A 14 -9.70 -19.49 10.80
N ASP A 15 -10.79 -19.69 10.08
CA ASP A 15 -11.20 -18.85 8.97
C ASP A 15 -11.57 -17.44 9.46
N MET A 16 -12.30 -17.34 10.59
CA MET A 16 -12.57 -16.06 11.24
C MET A 16 -11.31 -15.34 11.68
N LEU A 17 -10.35 -16.03 12.32
CA LEU A 17 -9.07 -15.45 12.73
C LEU A 17 -8.23 -14.99 11.52
N ASN A 18 -8.24 -15.75 10.44
CA ASN A 18 -7.53 -15.37 9.21
C ASN A 18 -8.16 -14.13 8.57
N THR A 19 -9.48 -14.06 8.52
CA THR A 19 -10.20 -12.90 8.01
C THR A 19 -9.89 -11.67 8.87
N PHE A 20 -10.02 -11.78 10.18
CA PHE A 20 -9.69 -10.69 11.11
C PHE A 20 -8.24 -10.21 10.94
N ALA A 21 -7.27 -11.14 10.92
CA ALA A 21 -5.87 -10.79 10.74
C ALA A 21 -5.62 -10.08 9.39
N LYS A 22 -6.20 -10.59 8.29
CA LYS A 22 -6.06 -9.94 6.98
C LYS A 22 -6.67 -8.54 6.97
N THR A 23 -7.85 -8.36 7.55
CA THR A 23 -8.50 -7.05 7.66
C THR A 23 -7.64 -6.07 8.47
N MET A 24 -7.12 -6.51 9.62
CA MET A 24 -6.19 -5.71 10.44
C MET A 24 -4.93 -5.30 9.65
N ILE A 25 -4.32 -6.24 8.91
CA ILE A 25 -3.16 -5.96 8.06
C ILE A 25 -3.51 -4.89 7.02
N VAL A 26 -4.62 -5.07 6.30
CA VAL A 26 -5.02 -4.16 5.22
C VAL A 26 -5.25 -2.74 5.75
N HIS A 27 -6.06 -2.59 6.79
CA HIS A 27 -6.38 -1.26 7.33
C HIS A 27 -5.16 -0.57 7.95
N THR A 28 -4.36 -1.29 8.75
CA THR A 28 -3.14 -0.74 9.33
C THR A 28 -2.17 -0.31 8.23
N ASN A 29 -1.96 -1.13 7.22
CA ASN A 29 -1.02 -0.85 6.14
C ASN A 29 -1.51 0.26 5.20
N ASN A 30 -2.81 0.41 4.96
CA ASN A 30 -3.37 1.56 4.23
C ASN A 30 -2.98 2.87 4.93
N ILE A 31 -3.18 2.93 6.25
CA ILE A 31 -2.80 4.11 7.03
C ILE A 31 -1.29 4.32 7.01
N TYR A 32 -0.51 3.26 7.23
CA TYR A 32 0.94 3.36 7.33
C TYR A 32 1.63 3.66 5.99
N ALA A 33 1.02 3.30 4.85
CA ALA A 33 1.48 3.67 3.51
C ALA A 33 1.41 5.17 3.24
N SER A 34 0.53 5.90 3.97
CA SER A 34 0.45 7.37 3.91
C SER A 34 1.61 8.09 4.60
N SER A 35 2.47 7.37 5.31
CA SER A 35 3.70 7.91 5.88
C SER A 35 4.80 8.01 4.82
N ALA A 36 5.30 9.21 4.59
CA ALA A 36 6.26 9.52 3.53
C ALA A 36 7.64 8.85 3.75
N LYS A 37 8.11 8.11 2.75
CA LYS A 37 9.35 7.34 2.74
C LYS A 37 10.07 7.51 1.41
N LYS A 38 11.39 7.24 1.36
CA LYS A 38 12.14 7.25 0.09
C LYS A 38 11.77 6.09 -0.83
N THR A 39 11.39 4.97 -0.24
CA THR A 39 11.02 3.75 -0.96
C THR A 39 9.80 3.13 -0.31
N LEU A 40 8.86 2.69 -1.14
CA LEU A 40 7.69 1.91 -0.76
C LEU A 40 7.74 0.59 -1.54
N THR A 41 7.73 -0.53 -0.84
CA THR A 41 7.86 -1.86 -1.45
C THR A 41 6.75 -2.77 -0.94
N SER A 42 6.15 -3.56 -1.83
CA SER A 42 5.20 -4.60 -1.46
C SER A 42 5.88 -5.79 -0.80
N ASP A 43 5.10 -6.64 -0.14
CA ASP A 43 5.52 -8.02 0.11
C ASP A 43 5.65 -8.77 -1.23
N PRO A 44 6.36 -9.92 -1.27
CA PRO A 44 6.37 -10.80 -2.45
C PRO A 44 4.95 -11.32 -2.77
N LEU A 45 4.48 -11.03 -3.97
CA LEU A 45 3.12 -11.36 -4.45
C LEU A 45 3.18 -12.59 -5.34
N LYS A 46 2.71 -13.73 -4.83
CA LYS A 46 2.73 -14.99 -5.57
C LYS A 46 1.62 -15.03 -6.62
N ASN A 47 1.99 -15.47 -7.84
CA ASN A 47 1.08 -15.66 -8.97
C ASN A 47 0.36 -14.40 -9.47
N LEU A 48 0.76 -13.22 -9.01
CA LEU A 48 0.31 -11.96 -9.58
C LEU A 48 1.23 -11.60 -10.75
N THR A 49 0.75 -11.79 -11.98
CA THR A 49 1.49 -11.35 -13.17
C THR A 49 1.23 -9.89 -13.49
N THR A 50 1.98 -9.31 -14.41
CA THR A 50 1.76 -7.92 -14.86
C THR A 50 0.38 -7.69 -15.49
N SER A 51 -0.25 -8.75 -16.02
CA SER A 51 -1.55 -8.72 -16.73
C SER A 51 -2.72 -9.31 -15.93
N THR A 52 -2.50 -9.70 -14.68
CA THR A 52 -3.58 -10.22 -13.81
C THR A 52 -4.42 -9.05 -13.29
N ASN A 53 -5.75 -9.15 -13.39
CA ASN A 53 -6.67 -8.16 -12.82
C ASN A 53 -6.55 -8.13 -11.30
N LEU A 54 -6.33 -6.95 -10.73
CA LEU A 54 -6.05 -6.77 -9.29
C LEU A 54 -7.25 -7.12 -8.43
N THR A 55 -8.46 -6.68 -8.80
CA THR A 55 -9.71 -6.96 -8.06
C THR A 55 -10.12 -8.43 -8.10
N GLY A 56 -9.73 -9.15 -9.16
CA GLY A 56 -9.92 -10.60 -9.26
C GLY A 56 -8.86 -11.41 -8.53
N PHE A 57 -7.69 -10.82 -8.30
CA PHE A 57 -6.58 -11.47 -7.61
C PHE A 57 -6.76 -11.43 -6.08
N ASP A 58 -7.09 -10.28 -5.52
CA ASP A 58 -7.36 -10.12 -4.08
C ASP A 58 -8.72 -9.41 -3.88
N LYS A 59 -9.65 -10.10 -3.22
CA LYS A 59 -11.01 -9.60 -2.93
C LYS A 59 -11.06 -8.33 -2.08
N HIS A 60 -9.98 -8.00 -1.37
CA HIS A 60 -9.88 -6.79 -0.56
C HIS A 60 -9.60 -5.55 -1.41
N ILE A 61 -9.09 -5.73 -2.63
CA ILE A 61 -8.89 -4.62 -3.55
C ILE A 61 -10.23 -4.21 -4.16
N GLN A 62 -10.56 -2.93 -4.00
CA GLN A 62 -11.79 -2.34 -4.48
C GLN A 62 -11.53 -1.40 -5.67
N THR A 63 -12.56 -1.19 -6.48
CA THR A 63 -12.54 -0.14 -7.51
C THR A 63 -12.57 1.23 -6.86
N GLY A 64 -11.87 2.21 -7.43
CA GLY A 64 -11.76 3.55 -6.88
C GLY A 64 -10.46 4.21 -7.29
N SER A 65 -9.81 4.93 -6.37
CA SER A 65 -8.51 5.54 -6.62
C SER A 65 -7.65 5.56 -5.36
N PHE A 66 -6.36 5.75 -5.58
CA PHE A 66 -5.40 6.15 -4.54
C PHE A 66 -4.50 7.24 -5.10
N ASP A 67 -3.88 8.01 -4.22
CA ASP A 67 -2.97 9.07 -4.63
C ASP A 67 -1.53 8.70 -4.28
N ILE A 68 -0.62 8.95 -5.22
CA ILE A 68 0.81 9.03 -4.95
C ILE A 68 1.13 10.48 -4.64
N VAL A 69 1.69 10.73 -3.46
CA VAL A 69 2.00 12.07 -2.97
C VAL A 69 3.50 12.19 -2.74
N LEU A 70 4.07 13.28 -3.22
CA LEU A 70 5.49 13.59 -3.08
C LEU A 70 5.65 14.77 -2.12
N TYR A 71 6.44 14.57 -1.06
CA TYR A 71 6.79 15.59 -0.08
C TYR A 71 8.26 15.99 -0.20
N ASP A 72 8.53 17.29 -0.11
CA ASP A 72 9.89 17.81 -0.03
C ASP A 72 10.54 17.60 1.36
N GLU A 73 11.79 18.05 1.53
CA GLU A 73 12.53 17.94 2.79
C GLU A 73 11.86 18.69 3.96
N LYS A 74 11.04 19.68 3.67
CA LYS A 74 10.29 20.47 4.66
C LYS A 74 8.94 19.85 5.00
N GLY A 75 8.59 18.72 4.33
CA GLY A 75 7.30 18.06 4.48
C GLY A 75 6.15 18.78 3.79
N VAL A 76 6.47 19.65 2.83
CA VAL A 76 5.46 20.29 1.99
C VAL A 76 5.13 19.39 0.83
N GLU A 77 3.83 19.20 0.55
CA GLU A 77 3.36 18.47 -0.63
C GLU A 77 3.81 19.22 -1.89
N ASN A 78 4.56 18.51 -2.74
CA ASN A 78 5.09 19.05 -3.99
C ASN A 78 4.24 18.61 -5.18
N ASN A 79 3.93 17.31 -5.26
CA ASN A 79 3.14 16.71 -6.34
C ASN A 79 2.15 15.68 -5.79
N ARG A 80 1.05 15.53 -6.50
CA ARG A 80 0.01 14.52 -6.24
C ARG A 80 -0.54 13.97 -7.55
N LYS A 81 -0.49 12.65 -7.71
CA LYS A 81 -1.04 11.96 -8.87
C LYS A 81 -2.05 10.91 -8.45
N THR A 82 -3.26 11.02 -8.98
CA THR A 82 -4.34 10.06 -8.72
C THR A 82 -4.26 8.88 -9.68
N ILE A 83 -4.20 7.69 -9.13
CA ILE A 83 -4.18 6.41 -9.84
C ILE A 83 -5.54 5.73 -9.66
N LYS A 84 -6.13 5.28 -10.76
CA LYS A 84 -7.46 4.67 -10.76
C LYS A 84 -7.38 3.15 -10.84
N ILE A 85 -8.28 2.49 -10.10
CA ILE A 85 -8.49 1.05 -10.17
C ILE A 85 -9.94 0.79 -10.60
N ASP A 86 -10.11 0.08 -11.68
CA ASP A 86 -11.38 -0.51 -12.12
C ASP A 86 -11.31 -2.05 -12.12
N ILE A 87 -12.38 -2.71 -12.55
CA ILE A 87 -12.47 -4.18 -12.54
C ILE A 87 -11.48 -4.88 -13.49
N HIS A 88 -10.87 -4.15 -14.42
CA HIS A 88 -9.92 -4.67 -15.40
C HIS A 88 -8.48 -4.26 -15.11
N THR A 89 -8.27 -3.35 -14.17
CA THR A 89 -6.95 -2.79 -13.87
C THR A 89 -5.96 -3.88 -13.47
N THR A 90 -4.81 -3.87 -14.12
CA THR A 90 -3.69 -4.77 -13.89
C THR A 90 -2.51 -4.03 -13.25
N MET A 91 -1.48 -4.75 -12.81
CA MET A 91 -0.25 -4.12 -12.31
C MET A 91 0.44 -3.30 -13.40
N GLN A 92 0.38 -3.75 -14.66
CA GLN A 92 0.91 -2.98 -15.80
C GLN A 92 0.19 -1.64 -15.98
N ASP A 93 -1.14 -1.61 -15.79
CA ASP A 93 -1.91 -0.37 -15.89
C ASP A 93 -1.56 0.61 -14.77
N ILE A 94 -1.35 0.12 -13.54
CA ILE A 94 -0.86 0.95 -12.43
C ILE A 94 0.48 1.60 -12.79
N ILE A 95 1.46 0.81 -13.25
CA ILE A 95 2.76 1.35 -13.68
C ILE A 95 2.60 2.37 -14.79
N SER A 96 1.76 2.08 -15.80
CA SER A 96 1.52 2.96 -16.94
C SER A 96 0.87 4.29 -16.52
N GLN A 97 -0.07 4.27 -15.58
CA GLN A 97 -0.68 5.48 -15.03
C GLN A 97 0.34 6.33 -14.26
N ILE A 98 1.21 5.70 -13.45
CA ILE A 98 2.24 6.41 -12.69
C ILE A 98 3.24 7.07 -13.62
N GLN A 99 3.64 6.38 -14.70
CA GLN A 99 4.64 6.83 -15.67
C GLN A 99 4.06 7.73 -16.78
N ALA A 100 2.74 7.95 -16.80
CA ALA A 100 2.13 8.85 -17.78
C ALA A 100 2.63 10.29 -17.56
N ASN A 101 3.15 10.90 -18.63
CA ASN A 101 3.61 12.30 -18.58
C ASN A 101 2.41 13.23 -18.47
N THR A 102 2.22 13.78 -17.28
CA THR A 102 1.12 14.69 -16.93
C THR A 102 1.67 15.78 -15.99
N ASP A 103 1.22 17.01 -16.19
CA ASP A 103 1.51 18.14 -15.30
C ASP A 103 0.67 17.97 -14.01
N ASP A 104 1.22 17.27 -13.04
CA ASP A 104 0.52 16.84 -11.82
C ASP A 104 0.40 17.98 -10.80
N ASN A 105 1.35 18.91 -10.81
CA ASN A 105 1.38 20.08 -9.91
C ASN A 105 0.78 21.34 -10.55
N LYS A 106 0.44 21.30 -11.85
CA LYS A 106 -0.22 22.37 -12.63
C LYS A 106 0.61 23.67 -12.72
N ASP A 107 1.92 23.54 -12.77
CA ASP A 107 2.83 24.66 -12.92
C ASP A 107 3.20 24.95 -14.38
N ASN A 108 2.66 24.18 -15.33
CA ASN A 108 2.95 24.18 -16.77
C ASN A 108 4.38 23.71 -17.13
N ASN A 109 5.01 22.95 -16.26
CA ASN A 109 6.29 22.31 -16.52
C ASN A 109 6.16 20.78 -16.37
N PRO A 110 5.99 20.02 -17.45
CA PRO A 110 5.77 18.58 -17.40
C PRO A 110 7.06 17.76 -17.12
N ASN A 111 8.13 18.37 -16.60
CA ASN A 111 9.41 17.70 -16.33
C ASN A 111 9.80 17.73 -14.85
N ASN A 112 8.87 17.96 -13.96
CA ASN A 112 9.08 17.98 -12.51
C ASN A 112 7.94 17.28 -11.75
N ASP A 113 7.25 16.34 -12.43
CA ASP A 113 6.08 15.65 -11.97
C ASP A 113 6.38 14.25 -11.40
N ILE A 114 5.35 13.50 -11.02
CA ILE A 114 5.49 12.17 -10.41
C ILE A 114 6.26 11.21 -11.33
N ASP A 115 5.99 11.21 -12.63
CA ASP A 115 6.69 10.34 -13.59
C ASP A 115 8.18 10.67 -13.75
N ASP A 116 8.57 11.93 -13.53
CA ASP A 116 9.98 12.35 -13.53
C ASP A 116 10.70 12.02 -12.22
N LEU A 117 10.00 12.19 -11.08
CA LEU A 117 10.60 12.17 -9.75
C LEU A 117 10.46 10.82 -9.03
N VAL A 118 9.57 9.94 -9.53
CA VAL A 118 9.30 8.61 -8.95
C VAL A 118 9.59 7.53 -10.00
N SER A 119 10.31 6.50 -9.60
CA SER A 119 10.41 5.25 -10.36
C SER A 119 9.36 4.27 -9.83
N ALA A 120 8.50 3.77 -10.72
CA ALA A 120 7.53 2.73 -10.41
C ALA A 120 7.90 1.47 -11.20
N ILE A 121 8.12 0.37 -10.49
CA ILE A 121 8.49 -0.91 -11.11
C ILE A 121 7.68 -2.05 -10.49
N TYR A 122 7.40 -3.06 -11.31
CA TYR A 122 6.92 -4.35 -10.87
C TYR A 122 7.84 -5.43 -11.44
N GLN A 123 8.65 -6.03 -10.58
CA GLN A 123 9.54 -7.13 -10.96
C GLN A 123 8.83 -8.45 -10.73
N TYR A 124 8.53 -9.18 -11.81
CA TYR A 124 7.95 -10.51 -11.75
C TYR A 124 8.99 -11.56 -12.20
N ASP A 125 9.30 -12.50 -11.31
CA ASP A 125 10.15 -13.67 -11.64
C ASP A 125 9.26 -14.87 -11.98
N SER A 126 9.26 -15.25 -13.25
CA SER A 126 8.46 -16.37 -13.74
C SER A 126 8.94 -17.75 -13.27
N ARG A 127 10.14 -17.83 -12.69
CA ARG A 127 10.72 -19.12 -12.20
C ARG A 127 10.06 -19.55 -10.90
N ASP A 128 9.73 -18.62 -10.02
CA ASP A 128 9.07 -18.88 -8.75
C ASP A 128 7.65 -18.29 -8.65
N GLY A 129 7.22 -17.60 -9.71
CA GLY A 129 5.90 -16.98 -9.78
C GLY A 129 5.71 -15.79 -8.83
N THR A 130 6.78 -15.11 -8.43
CA THR A 130 6.74 -14.04 -7.44
C THR A 130 6.97 -12.68 -8.09
N GLY A 131 6.16 -11.70 -7.73
CA GLY A 131 6.31 -10.30 -8.14
C GLY A 131 6.51 -9.37 -6.95
N VAL A 132 7.25 -8.28 -7.14
CA VAL A 132 7.44 -7.22 -6.16
C VAL A 132 7.18 -5.87 -6.80
N PHE A 133 6.24 -5.11 -6.22
CA PHE A 133 5.99 -3.73 -6.60
C PHE A 133 6.85 -2.78 -5.77
N GLN A 134 7.43 -1.79 -6.42
CA GLN A 134 8.26 -0.79 -5.75
C GLN A 134 8.04 0.60 -6.34
N LEU A 135 7.92 1.59 -5.45
CA LEU A 135 8.09 3.01 -5.74
C LEU A 135 9.37 3.50 -5.10
N LEU A 136 10.18 4.22 -5.86
CA LEU A 136 11.44 4.80 -5.42
C LEU A 136 11.51 6.27 -5.82
N SER A 137 11.80 7.16 -4.88
CA SER A 137 12.14 8.54 -5.21
C SER A 137 13.47 8.61 -5.95
N LYS A 138 13.46 9.20 -7.15
CA LYS A 138 14.65 9.43 -7.95
C LYS A 138 15.52 10.58 -7.40
N ASN A 139 14.95 11.40 -6.52
CA ASN A 139 15.63 12.53 -5.88
C ASN A 139 15.64 12.32 -4.35
N PRO A 140 16.83 12.35 -3.69
CA PRO A 140 16.97 12.11 -2.27
C PRO A 140 16.23 13.13 -1.37
N ASN A 141 15.90 14.30 -1.92
CA ASN A 141 15.20 15.36 -1.21
C ASN A 141 13.69 15.16 -1.14
N PHE A 142 13.15 14.17 -1.86
CA PHE A 142 11.74 13.87 -1.83
C PHE A 142 11.44 12.54 -1.16
N LYS A 143 10.26 12.47 -0.53
CA LYS A 143 9.68 11.28 0.07
C LYS A 143 8.32 11.01 -0.57
N ILE A 144 7.97 9.75 -0.72
CA ILE A 144 6.75 9.25 -1.36
C ILE A 144 5.81 8.71 -0.29
N ALA A 145 4.54 9.05 -0.38
CA ALA A 145 3.45 8.42 0.35
C ALA A 145 2.39 7.88 -0.62
N ILE A 146 1.61 6.89 -0.18
CA ILE A 146 0.38 6.46 -0.86
C ILE A 146 -0.79 6.76 0.06
N GLU A 147 -1.72 7.57 -0.41
CA GLU A 147 -2.98 7.85 0.26
C GLU A 147 -4.10 7.05 -0.42
N ASP A 148 -4.60 6.04 0.28
CA ASP A 148 -5.70 5.22 -0.22
C ASP A 148 -7.03 5.93 -0.08
N ASN A 149 -7.82 5.94 -1.15
CA ASN A 149 -9.16 6.52 -1.19
C ASN A 149 -10.23 5.42 -1.34
N GLY A 150 -10.01 4.29 -0.63
CA GLY A 150 -10.96 3.18 -0.55
C GLY A 150 -10.66 2.01 -1.47
N THR A 151 -9.50 1.98 -2.12
CA THR A 151 -9.11 0.84 -2.98
C THR A 151 -8.49 -0.31 -2.20
N ASN A 152 -7.96 -0.07 -1.01
CA ASN A 152 -7.17 -1.01 -0.22
C ASN A 152 -5.89 -1.51 -0.93
N PHE A 153 -5.51 -0.92 -2.06
CA PHE A 153 -4.36 -1.36 -2.84
C PHE A 153 -3.04 -1.41 -2.03
N PRO A 154 -2.64 -0.34 -1.30
CA PRO A 154 -1.41 -0.40 -0.52
C PRO A 154 -1.49 -1.40 0.64
N GLY A 155 -2.64 -1.51 1.30
CA GLY A 155 -2.84 -2.41 2.43
C GLY A 155 -2.90 -3.87 2.03
N ALA A 156 -3.60 -4.21 0.95
CA ALA A 156 -3.75 -5.57 0.45
C ALA A 156 -2.40 -6.19 0.04
N PHE A 157 -1.51 -5.37 -0.53
CA PHE A 157 -0.18 -5.78 -0.99
C PHE A 157 0.96 -5.44 -0.02
N ASN A 158 0.64 -4.91 1.16
CA ASN A 158 1.61 -4.53 2.21
C ASN A 158 2.66 -3.51 1.71
N ILE A 159 2.27 -2.60 0.78
CA ILE A 159 3.17 -1.62 0.16
C ILE A 159 3.59 -0.58 1.20
N GLY A 160 4.88 -0.54 1.53
CA GLY A 160 5.39 0.35 2.56
C GLY A 160 4.72 0.16 3.94
N GLY A 161 4.09 -1.00 4.17
CA GLY A 161 3.26 -1.29 5.33
C GLY A 161 4.02 -1.47 6.63
N PHE A 162 3.26 -1.53 7.73
CA PHE A 162 3.73 -1.87 9.07
C PHE A 162 3.79 -3.39 9.28
N PHE A 163 2.77 -4.10 8.79
CA PHE A 163 2.69 -5.55 8.84
C PHE A 163 3.09 -6.22 7.53
N SER A 164 3.62 -7.44 7.64
CA SER A 164 3.74 -8.44 6.58
C SER A 164 2.81 -9.59 6.82
N GLY A 165 2.60 -10.41 5.79
CA GLY A 165 1.74 -11.58 5.83
C GLY A 165 0.33 -11.29 5.34
N ASP A 166 -0.53 -12.31 5.40
CA ASP A 166 -1.88 -12.30 4.82
C ASP A 166 -2.94 -13.03 5.65
N ASN A 167 -2.55 -13.62 6.78
CA ASN A 167 -3.44 -14.39 7.66
C ASN A 167 -2.89 -14.42 9.09
N ALA A 168 -3.62 -15.02 10.03
CA ALA A 168 -3.28 -15.05 11.46
C ALA A 168 -1.96 -15.77 11.78
N THR A 169 -1.51 -16.71 10.92
CA THR A 169 -0.27 -17.45 11.14
C THR A 169 0.95 -16.77 10.52
N THR A 170 0.74 -15.90 9.54
CA THR A 170 1.80 -15.20 8.80
C THR A 170 1.93 -13.73 9.18
N MET A 171 0.92 -13.15 9.84
CA MET A 171 0.93 -11.76 10.31
C MET A 171 2.11 -11.50 11.25
N ARG A 172 2.91 -10.50 10.92
CA ARG A 172 4.05 -10.04 11.74
C ARG A 172 4.40 -8.60 11.41
N VAL A 173 5.02 -7.91 12.34
CA VAL A 173 5.65 -6.61 12.07
C VAL A 173 6.77 -6.81 11.05
N LYS A 174 6.91 -5.90 10.10
CA LYS A 174 7.98 -5.98 9.10
C LYS A 174 9.35 -6.04 9.74
N SER A 175 10.21 -6.91 9.21
CA SER A 175 11.52 -7.23 9.80
C SER A 175 12.43 -6.01 9.91
N GLU A 176 12.36 -5.08 8.95
CA GLU A 176 13.12 -3.85 8.99
C GLU A 176 12.76 -2.96 10.20
N LEU A 177 11.48 -2.91 10.58
CA LEU A 177 11.01 -2.15 11.75
C LEU A 177 11.42 -2.81 13.08
N LEU A 178 11.54 -4.14 13.10
CA LEU A 178 12.03 -4.88 14.27
C LEU A 178 13.55 -4.73 14.46
N GLN A 179 14.29 -4.66 13.34
CA GLN A 179 15.75 -4.50 13.35
C GLN A 179 16.16 -3.06 13.65
N ASP A 180 15.42 -2.10 13.14
CA ASP A 180 15.65 -0.67 13.38
C ASP A 180 14.33 0.06 13.69
N PRO A 181 13.95 0.13 14.99
CA PRO A 181 12.75 0.85 15.40
C PRO A 181 12.75 2.36 15.06
N SER A 182 13.91 2.95 14.74
CA SER A 182 13.99 4.34 14.31
C SER A 182 13.33 4.58 12.93
N LEU A 183 13.08 3.49 12.18
CA LEU A 183 12.34 3.53 10.91
C LEU A 183 10.83 3.65 11.10
N LEU A 184 10.32 3.50 12.34
CA LEU A 184 8.91 3.67 12.64
C LEU A 184 8.47 5.12 12.36
N ARG A 185 7.39 5.28 11.61
CA ARG A 185 6.89 6.59 11.20
C ARG A 185 5.55 6.91 11.88
N ALA A 186 5.53 8.00 12.62
CA ALA A 186 4.31 8.59 13.21
C ALA A 186 3.72 9.68 12.29
N SER A 187 4.55 10.28 11.47
CA SER A 187 4.32 11.45 10.66
C SER A 187 3.82 11.08 9.26
N LYS A 188 2.93 11.89 8.70
CA LYS A 188 2.48 11.76 7.31
C LYS A 188 3.56 12.24 6.33
N ASN A 189 4.09 13.43 6.57
CA ASN A 189 5.04 14.11 5.68
C ASN A 189 6.52 13.82 6.00
N GLY A 190 6.79 13.06 7.07
CA GLY A 190 8.13 12.67 7.49
C GLY A 190 8.88 13.72 8.31
N ASN A 191 8.19 14.71 8.87
CA ASN A 191 8.75 15.74 9.74
C ASN A 191 8.46 15.47 11.21
N ASP A 192 9.34 15.97 12.10
CA ASP A 192 9.17 15.91 13.53
C ASP A 192 7.96 16.77 13.96
N GLY A 193 7.18 16.22 14.90
CA GLY A 193 5.99 16.90 15.44
C GLY A 193 4.69 16.66 14.66
N ASP A 194 4.73 16.07 13.49
CA ASP A 194 3.55 15.55 12.81
C ASP A 194 3.25 14.14 13.32
N ASN A 195 2.06 13.92 13.87
CA ASN A 195 1.60 12.65 14.41
C ASN A 195 0.36 12.11 13.68
N GLU A 196 0.10 12.56 12.45
CA GLU A 196 -1.15 12.23 11.75
C GLU A 196 -1.33 10.72 11.55
N VAL A 197 -0.26 10.01 11.15
CA VAL A 197 -0.30 8.55 10.96
C VAL A 197 -0.52 7.83 12.28
N ALA A 198 0.18 8.23 13.35
CA ALA A 198 0.00 7.63 14.67
C ALA A 198 -1.43 7.84 15.19
N ASN A 199 -2.01 9.04 14.99
CA ASN A 199 -3.37 9.32 15.39
C ASN A 199 -4.40 8.50 14.60
N LYS A 200 -4.20 8.31 13.29
CA LYS A 200 -5.04 7.44 12.46
C LYS A 200 -4.96 5.97 12.90
N LEU A 201 -3.77 5.49 13.25
CA LEU A 201 -3.60 4.13 13.78
C LEU A 201 -4.29 3.94 15.13
N LEU A 202 -4.26 4.97 16.02
CA LEU A 202 -5.00 4.94 17.26
C LEU A 202 -6.51 4.93 17.04
N GLN A 203 -7.00 5.58 15.99
CA GLN A 203 -8.42 5.63 15.65
C GLN A 203 -8.95 4.23 15.28
N LEU A 204 -8.13 3.37 14.64
CA LEU A 204 -8.54 2.00 14.25
C LEU A 204 -9.08 1.16 15.41
N GLN A 205 -8.69 1.43 16.66
CA GLN A 205 -9.23 0.70 17.82
C GLN A 205 -10.72 0.97 18.07
N TYR A 206 -11.26 2.06 17.50
CA TYR A 206 -12.66 2.47 17.65
C TYR A 206 -13.49 2.24 16.40
N ASP A 207 -12.82 1.96 15.26
CA ASP A 207 -13.52 1.67 14.01
C ASP A 207 -14.06 0.24 14.04
N GLU A 208 -15.29 0.06 13.60
CA GLU A 208 -15.83 -1.28 13.35
C GLU A 208 -15.08 -1.86 12.16
N ILE A 209 -14.42 -2.98 12.38
CA ILE A 209 -13.68 -3.72 11.35
C ILE A 209 -14.62 -4.82 10.84
N ASP A 210 -15.31 -4.53 9.74
CA ASP A 210 -16.21 -5.47 9.06
C ASP A 210 -15.45 -6.52 8.21
#